data_2da614178f211f00a69dc26cf1951189
#
_entry.id   2da614178f211f00a69dc26cf1951189
#
_cell.length_a   1.000
_cell.length_b   1.000
_cell.length_c   1.000
_cell.angle_alpha   90.00
_cell.angle_beta   90.00
_cell.angle_gamma   90.00
#
_symmetry.space_group_name_H-M   'P 1'
#
loop_
_entity.id
_entity.type
_entity.pdbx_description
1 polymer ?
#
loop_
_entity_poly.entity_id
_entity_poly.type
_entity_poly.pdbx_seq_one_letter_code
_entity_poly.pdbx_strand_id
1 'polypeptide(L)'
;MAEYFTAYRIDHILGFFRIWEIPMHAVHGLLGQFIPSIPMSREEIESYGLPFREEYLIPYIHESFLGQVFGPHTDYVKQTFLLPAETPGVYHMKPEFTTQREVESFFAGKNDENSLWIRDGLYTLISDVLFVPDTKEKDKYHPRIGIQRDFIFRSLNEQEQNAFNRLYDQYYYHRHNE
;
A
#
# COMPACT_ATOMS: atom_id res chain seq x y z
N MET A 1 -34.84 -1.88 24.19
CA MET A 1 -33.92 -2.36 25.26
C MET A 1 -34.02 -1.56 26.54
N ALA A 2 -34.39 -0.30 26.50
CA ALA A 2 -34.53 0.54 27.70
C ALA A 2 -35.68 0.12 28.65
N GLU A 3 -36.64 -0.68 28.18
CA GLU A 3 -37.76 -1.17 28.99
C GLU A 3 -37.37 -2.22 30.04
N TYR A 4 -36.22 -2.90 29.86
CA TYR A 4 -35.82 -4.03 30.71
C TYR A 4 -34.54 -3.77 31.51
N PHE A 5 -33.80 -2.71 31.20
CA PHE A 5 -32.50 -2.42 31.80
C PHE A 5 -32.36 -0.95 32.17
N THR A 6 -31.89 -0.69 33.37
CA THR A 6 -31.57 0.66 33.85
C THR A 6 -30.23 1.17 33.37
N ALA A 7 -29.37 0.27 32.88
CA ALA A 7 -28.06 0.59 32.28
C ALA A 7 -27.62 -0.52 31.29
N TYR A 8 -26.79 -0.17 30.33
CA TYR A 8 -26.13 -1.12 29.46
C TYR A 8 -24.68 -0.72 29.27
N ARG A 9 -23.83 -1.70 29.07
CA ARG A 9 -22.40 -1.53 28.79
C ARG A 9 -22.17 -1.71 27.28
N ILE A 10 -21.42 -0.79 26.69
CA ILE A 10 -20.95 -0.92 25.32
C ILE A 10 -19.50 -1.39 25.38
N ASP A 11 -19.26 -2.61 24.90
CA ASP A 11 -17.92 -3.12 24.71
C ASP A 11 -17.43 -2.75 23.30
N HIS A 12 -16.12 -2.59 23.12
CA HIS A 12 -15.50 -2.28 21.84
C HIS A 12 -16.03 -1.00 21.18
N ILE A 13 -16.06 0.09 21.93
CA ILE A 13 -16.57 1.38 21.47
C ILE A 13 -15.91 1.89 20.19
N LEU A 14 -14.64 1.55 19.95
CA LEU A 14 -13.91 1.90 18.71
C LEU A 14 -14.54 1.32 17.45
N GLY A 15 -15.28 0.22 17.54
CA GLY A 15 -16.01 -0.37 16.44
C GLY A 15 -17.20 0.47 15.95
N PHE A 16 -17.63 1.48 16.71
CA PHE A 16 -18.66 2.44 16.32
C PHE A 16 -18.10 3.61 15.48
N PHE A 17 -16.77 3.72 15.39
CA PHE A 17 -16.10 4.76 14.60
C PHE A 17 -15.55 4.15 13.32
N ARG A 18 -14.27 4.31 13.07
CA ARG A 18 -13.61 3.85 11.85
C ARG A 18 -12.71 2.67 12.16
N ILE A 19 -12.86 1.61 11.37
CA ILE A 19 -12.07 0.38 11.48
C ILE A 19 -11.06 0.34 10.34
N TRP A 20 -9.83 -0.09 10.65
CA TRP A 20 -8.82 -0.35 9.62
C TRP A 20 -9.08 -1.72 9.03
N GLU A 21 -9.46 -1.77 7.76
CA GLU A 21 -9.70 -3.00 7.00
C GLU A 21 -8.48 -3.32 6.14
N ILE A 22 -8.00 -4.56 6.22
CA ILE A 22 -6.89 -5.06 5.42
C ILE A 22 -7.47 -5.96 4.34
N PRO A 23 -7.23 -5.68 3.03
CA PRO A 23 -7.72 -6.51 1.94
C PRO A 23 -7.18 -7.95 2.01
N MET A 24 -7.97 -8.93 1.58
CA MET A 24 -7.60 -10.35 1.66
C MET A 24 -6.33 -10.71 0.89
N HIS A 25 -5.96 -9.97 -0.14
CA HIS A 25 -4.74 -10.17 -0.91
C HIS A 25 -3.47 -9.62 -0.22
N ALA A 26 -3.64 -8.82 0.81
CA ALA A 26 -2.54 -8.27 1.60
C ALA A 26 -2.25 -9.13 2.84
N VAL A 27 -0.99 -9.10 3.28
CA VAL A 27 -0.52 -9.69 4.54
C VAL A 27 -0.23 -8.57 5.54
N HIS A 28 0.38 -7.48 5.08
CA HIS A 28 0.67 -6.32 5.89
C HIS A 28 -0.45 -5.28 5.85
N GLY A 29 -0.67 -4.60 6.97
CA GLY A 29 -1.70 -3.57 7.09
C GLY A 29 -1.48 -2.30 6.27
N LEU A 30 -0.32 -2.13 5.62
CA LEU A 30 0.01 -0.94 4.83
C LEU A 30 -0.91 -0.73 3.61
N LEU A 31 -1.46 -1.81 3.07
CA LEU A 31 -2.41 -1.78 1.94
C LEU A 31 -3.87 -1.69 2.41
N GLY A 32 -4.11 -1.46 3.69
CA GLY A 32 -5.44 -1.29 4.26
C GLY A 32 -6.02 0.10 4.05
N GLN A 33 -7.28 0.23 4.44
CA GLN A 33 -8.04 1.48 4.40
C GLN A 33 -8.99 1.58 5.60
N PHE A 34 -9.42 2.78 5.95
CA PHE A 34 -10.45 2.97 6.96
C PHE A 34 -11.86 2.67 6.41
N ILE A 35 -12.68 2.01 7.22
CA ILE A 35 -14.10 1.80 6.93
C ILE A 35 -14.94 2.39 8.09
N PRO A 36 -15.94 3.22 7.83
CA PRO A 36 -16.32 3.78 6.53
C PRO A 36 -15.22 4.64 5.94
N SER A 37 -15.07 4.60 4.62
CA SER A 37 -14.06 5.35 3.88
C SER A 37 -14.68 6.55 3.17
N ILE A 38 -13.86 7.58 2.95
CA ILE A 38 -14.18 8.69 2.05
C ILE A 38 -13.02 8.76 1.03
N PRO A 39 -13.05 7.90 0.01
CA PRO A 39 -11.97 7.83 -0.97
C PRO A 39 -11.92 9.08 -1.85
N MET A 40 -10.79 9.33 -2.49
CA MET A 40 -10.56 10.47 -3.35
C MET A 40 -10.74 10.09 -4.82
N SER A 41 -11.32 10.99 -5.62
CA SER A 41 -11.32 10.84 -7.08
C SER A 41 -10.00 11.32 -7.69
N ARG A 42 -9.77 11.00 -8.97
CA ARG A 42 -8.60 11.49 -9.73
C ARG A 42 -8.57 13.02 -9.76
N GLU A 43 -9.70 13.64 -10.07
CA GLU A 43 -9.84 15.10 -10.15
C GLU A 43 -9.54 15.77 -8.80
N GLU A 44 -9.95 15.13 -7.72
CA GLU A 44 -9.64 15.61 -6.38
C GLU A 44 -8.13 15.52 -6.09
N ILE A 45 -7.47 14.39 -6.41
CA ILE A 45 -6.02 14.24 -6.28
C ILE A 45 -5.29 15.30 -7.09
N GLU A 46 -5.68 15.52 -8.33
CA GLU A 46 -5.08 16.51 -9.24
C GLU A 46 -5.28 17.94 -8.74
N SER A 47 -6.38 18.22 -8.04
CA SER A 47 -6.65 19.54 -7.46
C SER A 47 -5.59 19.97 -6.42
N TYR A 48 -4.86 19.02 -5.83
CA TYR A 48 -3.73 19.29 -4.94
C TYR A 48 -2.43 19.60 -5.68
N GLY A 49 -2.42 19.49 -7.03
CA GLY A 49 -1.25 19.70 -7.86
C GLY A 49 -0.42 18.44 -8.11
N LEU A 50 -0.98 17.25 -7.85
CA LEU A 50 -0.38 15.96 -8.17
C LEU A 50 -1.08 15.36 -9.40
N PRO A 51 -0.47 15.41 -10.61
CA PRO A 51 -1.04 14.74 -11.78
C PRO A 51 -1.22 13.25 -11.51
N PHE A 52 -2.43 12.73 -11.70
CA PHE A 52 -2.69 11.31 -11.45
C PHE A 52 -2.08 10.44 -12.55
N ARG A 53 -1.37 9.39 -12.15
CA ARG A 53 -0.76 8.41 -13.05
C ARG A 53 -1.13 7.00 -12.59
N GLU A 54 -1.38 6.09 -13.53
CA GLU A 54 -1.68 4.69 -13.21
C GLU A 54 -0.49 3.99 -12.51
N GLU A 55 0.74 4.44 -12.77
CA GLU A 55 1.95 3.96 -12.13
C GLU A 55 1.93 4.15 -10.60
N TYR A 56 1.11 5.05 -10.09
CA TYR A 56 0.95 5.24 -8.63
C TYR A 56 0.19 4.11 -7.93
N LEU A 57 -0.48 3.26 -8.72
CA LEU A 57 -1.26 2.12 -8.23
C LEU A 57 -0.50 0.79 -8.29
N ILE A 58 0.65 0.77 -8.93
CA ILE A 58 1.45 -0.45 -9.09
C ILE A 58 2.78 -0.32 -8.32
N PRO A 59 3.36 -1.45 -7.86
CA PRO A 59 4.63 -1.43 -7.14
C PRO A 59 5.73 -0.74 -7.93
N TYR A 60 6.41 0.24 -7.31
CA TYR A 60 7.55 0.91 -7.92
C TYR A 60 8.82 0.09 -7.69
N ILE A 61 9.26 -0.63 -8.72
CA ILE A 61 10.41 -1.53 -8.65
C ILE A 61 11.50 -1.05 -9.62
N HIS A 62 12.57 -0.50 -9.08
CA HIS A 62 13.69 0.00 -9.87
C HIS A 62 15.01 -0.66 -9.41
N GLU A 63 15.90 -0.96 -10.36
CA GLU A 63 17.15 -1.67 -10.12
C GLU A 63 18.05 -1.00 -9.06
N SER A 64 18.02 0.34 -9.02
CA SER A 64 18.88 1.12 -8.13
C SER A 64 18.73 0.81 -6.64
N PHE A 65 17.60 0.24 -6.21
CA PHE A 65 17.37 -0.07 -4.80
C PHE A 65 17.15 -1.56 -4.50
N LEU A 66 17.06 -2.43 -5.51
CA LEU A 66 16.90 -3.86 -5.27
C LEU A 66 18.04 -4.44 -4.43
N GLY A 67 19.27 -3.98 -4.64
CA GLY A 67 20.43 -4.36 -3.83
C GLY A 67 20.32 -3.93 -2.36
N GLN A 68 19.64 -2.82 -2.07
CA GLN A 68 19.41 -2.36 -0.70
C GLN A 68 18.39 -3.27 0.03
N VAL A 69 17.39 -3.77 -0.71
CA VAL A 69 16.33 -4.63 -0.16
C VAL A 69 16.80 -6.08 0.00
N PHE A 70 17.44 -6.63 -1.02
CA PHE A 70 17.73 -8.07 -1.12
C PHE A 70 19.20 -8.46 -0.96
N GLY A 71 20.12 -7.50 -0.99
CA GLY A 71 21.55 -7.75 -0.84
C GLY A 71 22.05 -8.84 -1.80
N PRO A 72 22.66 -9.92 -1.31
CA PRO A 72 23.19 -11.00 -2.13
C PRO A 72 22.11 -11.82 -2.88
N HIS A 73 20.84 -11.67 -2.51
CA HIS A 73 19.72 -12.38 -3.12
C HIS A 73 19.10 -11.65 -4.32
N THR A 74 19.62 -10.48 -4.69
CA THR A 74 19.07 -9.62 -5.75
C THR A 74 18.89 -10.36 -7.06
N ASP A 75 19.91 -11.09 -7.55
CA ASP A 75 19.84 -11.81 -8.83
C ASP A 75 18.81 -12.95 -8.79
N TYR A 76 18.73 -13.68 -7.69
CA TYR A 76 17.72 -14.71 -7.50
C TYR A 76 16.31 -14.10 -7.53
N VAL A 77 16.09 -12.96 -6.86
CA VAL A 77 14.80 -12.27 -6.84
C VAL A 77 14.42 -11.78 -8.24
N LYS A 78 15.35 -11.15 -8.96
CA LYS A 78 15.12 -10.70 -10.34
C LYS A 78 14.69 -11.85 -11.26
N GLN A 79 15.38 -12.98 -11.20
CA GLN A 79 15.09 -14.14 -12.05
C GLN A 79 13.78 -14.84 -11.67
N THR A 80 13.49 -14.96 -10.37
CA THR A 80 12.37 -15.76 -9.87
C THR A 80 11.06 -14.99 -9.85
N PHE A 81 11.07 -13.73 -9.39
CA PHE A 81 9.86 -12.99 -9.05
C PHE A 81 9.56 -11.79 -9.94
N LEU A 82 10.55 -11.30 -10.70
CA LEU A 82 10.44 -10.07 -11.46
C LEU A 82 10.48 -10.30 -12.98
N LEU A 83 9.85 -9.39 -13.71
CA LEU A 83 9.95 -9.24 -15.16
C LEU A 83 10.49 -7.84 -15.47
N PRO A 84 11.45 -7.69 -16.41
CA PRO A 84 11.87 -6.38 -16.86
C PRO A 84 10.70 -5.67 -17.56
N ALA A 85 10.51 -4.38 -17.25
CA ALA A 85 9.57 -3.51 -17.94
C ALA A 85 10.18 -2.97 -19.26
N GLU A 86 9.40 -2.20 -20.02
CA GLU A 86 9.89 -1.53 -21.23
C GLU A 86 10.98 -0.49 -20.93
N THR A 87 10.86 0.18 -19.77
CA THR A 87 11.85 1.15 -19.32
C THR A 87 13.05 0.44 -18.71
N PRO A 88 14.28 0.70 -19.17
CA PRO A 88 15.48 0.09 -18.60
C PRO A 88 15.62 0.32 -17.11
N GLY A 89 15.95 -0.72 -16.36
CA GLY A 89 16.10 -0.68 -14.90
C GLY A 89 14.80 -0.72 -14.11
N VAL A 90 13.65 -0.76 -14.76
CA VAL A 90 12.33 -0.91 -14.14
C VAL A 90 11.86 -2.35 -14.26
N TYR A 91 11.21 -2.84 -13.22
CA TYR A 91 10.67 -4.20 -13.15
C TYR A 91 9.20 -4.18 -12.73
N HIS A 92 8.50 -5.25 -13.06
CA HIS A 92 7.19 -5.60 -12.55
C HIS A 92 7.23 -6.94 -11.84
N MET A 93 6.32 -7.16 -10.91
CA MET A 93 6.12 -8.50 -10.35
C MET A 93 5.62 -9.45 -11.44
N LYS A 94 6.10 -10.70 -11.43
CA LYS A 94 5.51 -11.74 -12.29
C LYS A 94 4.05 -11.95 -11.94
N PRO A 95 3.20 -12.37 -12.90
CA PRO A 95 1.77 -12.55 -12.68
C PRO A 95 1.41 -13.46 -11.50
N GLU A 96 2.29 -14.42 -11.17
CA GLU A 96 2.11 -15.39 -10.09
C GLU A 96 2.43 -14.82 -8.70
N PHE A 97 2.96 -13.58 -8.62
CA PHE A 97 3.46 -12.96 -7.38
C PHE A 97 3.01 -11.52 -7.22
N THR A 98 1.88 -11.14 -7.80
CA THR A 98 1.38 -9.76 -7.77
C THR A 98 0.83 -9.33 -6.42
N THR A 99 0.49 -10.29 -5.57
CA THR A 99 -0.07 -10.07 -4.23
C THR A 99 0.83 -10.61 -3.12
N GLN A 100 0.72 -10.05 -1.93
CA GLN A 100 1.45 -10.55 -0.76
C GLN A 100 1.01 -11.98 -0.39
N ARG A 101 -0.26 -12.36 -0.63
CA ARG A 101 -0.75 -13.72 -0.35
C ARG A 101 -0.14 -14.77 -1.29
N GLU A 102 0.09 -14.45 -2.54
CA GLU A 102 0.77 -15.33 -3.48
C GLU A 102 2.22 -15.55 -3.06
N VAL A 103 2.93 -14.50 -2.65
CA VAL A 103 4.27 -14.58 -2.09
C VAL A 103 4.28 -15.41 -0.81
N GLU A 104 3.36 -15.17 0.12
CA GLU A 104 3.23 -15.97 1.36
C GLU A 104 3.06 -17.45 1.04
N SER A 105 2.20 -17.78 0.08
CA SER A 105 1.96 -19.16 -0.34
C SER A 105 3.22 -19.83 -0.92
N PHE A 106 4.02 -19.11 -1.69
CA PHE A 106 5.29 -19.61 -2.23
C PHE A 106 6.32 -19.91 -1.12
N PHE A 107 6.34 -19.12 -0.07
CA PHE A 107 7.24 -19.29 1.06
C PHE A 107 6.66 -20.17 2.18
N ALA A 108 5.46 -20.72 2.02
CA ALA A 108 4.86 -21.59 3.01
C ALA A 108 5.79 -22.77 3.36
N GLY A 109 6.09 -22.92 4.65
CA GLY A 109 7.00 -23.96 5.16
C GLY A 109 8.50 -23.66 5.01
N LYS A 110 8.89 -22.52 4.41
CA LYS A 110 10.28 -22.06 4.32
C LYS A 110 10.56 -21.05 5.44
N ASN A 111 11.25 -21.51 6.49
CA ASN A 111 11.48 -20.72 7.70
C ASN A 111 12.96 -20.37 7.93
N ASP A 112 13.82 -20.64 6.95
CA ASP A 112 15.23 -20.21 7.02
C ASP A 112 15.36 -18.69 6.84
N GLU A 113 16.42 -18.12 7.38
CA GLU A 113 16.66 -16.68 7.42
C GLU A 113 16.64 -16.04 6.03
N ASN A 114 17.21 -16.68 5.03
CA ASN A 114 17.24 -16.16 3.65
C ASN A 114 15.85 -16.13 3.02
N SER A 115 15.06 -17.19 3.21
CA SER A 115 13.68 -17.25 2.73
C SER A 115 12.82 -16.17 3.37
N LEU A 116 12.97 -15.96 4.68
CA LEU A 116 12.24 -14.91 5.41
C LEU A 116 12.65 -13.51 4.92
N TRP A 117 13.95 -13.25 4.73
CA TRP A 117 14.44 -11.99 4.20
C TRP A 117 13.86 -11.70 2.80
N ILE A 118 13.93 -12.65 1.87
CA ILE A 118 13.40 -12.49 0.52
C ILE A 118 11.89 -12.25 0.56
N ARG A 119 11.14 -13.03 1.34
CA ARG A 119 9.69 -12.87 1.51
C ARG A 119 9.33 -11.46 1.98
N ASP A 120 9.97 -11.00 3.05
CA ASP A 120 9.67 -9.71 3.66
C ASP A 120 10.07 -8.54 2.73
N GLY A 121 11.16 -8.71 1.98
CA GLY A 121 11.55 -7.78 0.92
C GLY A 121 10.52 -7.70 -0.20
N LEU A 122 9.95 -8.84 -0.63
CA LEU A 122 8.89 -8.87 -1.63
C LEU A 122 7.59 -8.23 -1.12
N TYR A 123 7.24 -8.41 0.15
CA TYR A 123 6.12 -7.70 0.77
C TYR A 123 6.33 -6.19 0.74
N THR A 124 7.54 -5.74 0.99
CA THR A 124 7.92 -4.32 0.90
C THR A 124 7.76 -3.80 -0.52
N LEU A 125 8.26 -4.52 -1.54
CA LEU A 125 8.08 -4.12 -2.93
C LEU A 125 6.60 -4.00 -3.32
N ILE A 126 5.78 -5.00 -2.98
CA ILE A 126 4.35 -5.02 -3.34
C ILE A 126 3.58 -3.87 -2.68
N SER A 127 3.99 -3.44 -1.49
CA SER A 127 3.36 -2.32 -0.78
C SER A 127 3.90 -0.94 -1.17
N ASP A 128 4.91 -0.86 -2.04
CA ASP A 128 5.49 0.42 -2.48
C ASP A 128 4.66 1.03 -3.63
N VAL A 129 3.44 1.40 -3.30
CA VAL A 129 2.46 2.08 -4.15
C VAL A 129 2.05 3.41 -3.52
N LEU A 130 1.79 4.43 -4.31
CA LEU A 130 1.42 5.76 -3.78
C LEU A 130 -0.04 5.80 -3.30
N PHE A 131 -0.91 5.11 -4.02
CA PHE A 131 -2.33 5.00 -3.71
C PHE A 131 -2.80 3.54 -3.73
N VAL A 132 -3.83 3.28 -2.93
CA VAL A 132 -4.55 2.01 -2.91
C VAL A 132 -5.95 2.25 -3.47
N PRO A 133 -6.43 1.44 -4.43
CA PRO A 133 -7.80 1.53 -4.92
C PRO A 133 -8.81 1.24 -3.82
N ASP A 134 -9.94 1.98 -3.83
CA ASP A 134 -11.04 1.67 -2.92
C ASP A 134 -11.67 0.31 -3.25
N THR A 135 -12.06 -0.45 -2.22
CA THR A 135 -12.61 -1.80 -2.39
C THR A 135 -14.07 -1.82 -2.84
N LYS A 136 -14.79 -0.70 -2.72
CA LYS A 136 -16.23 -0.59 -2.96
C LYS A 136 -16.55 0.37 -4.09
N GLU A 137 -15.82 1.47 -4.20
CA GLU A 137 -16.04 2.51 -5.19
C GLU A 137 -14.98 2.45 -6.29
N LYS A 138 -15.45 2.19 -7.53
CA LYS A 138 -14.57 2.18 -8.69
C LYS A 138 -13.99 3.59 -8.95
N ASP A 139 -12.74 3.63 -9.43
CA ASP A 139 -12.01 4.86 -9.77
C ASP A 139 -11.89 5.85 -8.59
N LYS A 140 -11.84 5.30 -7.39
CA LYS A 140 -11.58 6.00 -6.14
C LYS A 140 -10.37 5.40 -5.43
N TYR A 141 -9.65 6.24 -4.70
CA TYR A 141 -8.32 5.91 -4.19
C TYR A 141 -8.09 6.43 -2.79
N HIS A 142 -7.20 5.76 -2.07
CA HIS A 142 -6.70 6.18 -0.77
C HIS A 142 -5.19 6.39 -0.85
N PRO A 143 -4.64 7.49 -0.33
CA PRO A 143 -3.19 7.60 -0.19
C PRO A 143 -2.69 6.49 0.74
N ARG A 144 -1.65 5.76 0.33
CA ARG A 144 -1.13 4.65 1.11
C ARG A 144 -0.49 5.16 2.40
N ILE A 145 -0.88 4.59 3.55
CA ILE A 145 -0.40 5.04 4.86
C ILE A 145 1.11 4.84 5.01
N GLY A 146 1.82 5.86 5.51
CA GLY A 146 3.25 5.80 5.81
C GLY A 146 4.19 5.74 4.60
N ILE A 147 3.72 6.11 3.39
CA ILE A 147 4.46 6.02 2.13
C ILE A 147 5.68 6.92 2.03
N GLN A 148 5.77 7.98 2.83
CA GLN A 148 6.80 9.03 2.71
C GLN A 148 8.24 8.52 2.85
N ARG A 149 8.44 7.31 3.37
CA ARG A 149 9.77 6.68 3.53
C ARG A 149 10.14 5.74 2.38
N ASP A 150 9.19 5.41 1.51
CA ASP A 150 9.35 4.38 0.50
C ASP A 150 9.86 4.92 -0.83
N PHE A 151 10.23 4.02 -1.74
CA PHE A 151 10.95 4.39 -2.96
C PHE A 151 10.08 5.18 -3.94
N ILE A 152 8.79 4.82 -4.10
CA ILE A 152 7.90 5.54 -4.99
C ILE A 152 7.76 7.01 -4.59
N PHE A 153 7.58 7.31 -3.30
CA PHE A 153 7.49 8.69 -2.84
C PHE A 153 8.79 9.45 -3.07
N ARG A 154 9.95 8.83 -2.79
CA ARG A 154 11.27 9.42 -3.01
C ARG A 154 11.62 9.62 -4.49
N SER A 155 10.95 8.90 -5.40
CA SER A 155 11.12 9.07 -6.85
C SER A 155 10.38 10.30 -7.42
N LEU A 156 9.41 10.83 -6.67
CA LEU A 156 8.68 12.04 -7.05
C LEU A 156 9.60 13.26 -6.98
N ASN A 157 9.35 14.24 -7.84
CA ASN A 157 10.00 15.52 -7.71
C ASN A 157 9.48 16.31 -6.50
N GLU A 158 10.17 17.37 -6.10
CA GLU A 158 9.84 18.15 -4.90
C GLU A 158 8.40 18.72 -4.94
N GLN A 159 7.94 19.17 -6.11
CA GLN A 159 6.58 19.70 -6.26
C GLN A 159 5.52 18.60 -6.05
N GLU A 160 5.75 17.43 -6.62
CA GLU A 160 4.87 16.27 -6.45
C GLU A 160 4.87 15.76 -5.00
N GLN A 161 6.03 15.71 -4.35
CA GLN A 161 6.13 15.34 -2.93
C GLN A 161 5.36 16.31 -2.04
N ASN A 162 5.50 17.61 -2.29
CA ASN A 162 4.77 18.64 -1.55
C ASN A 162 3.26 18.57 -1.79
N ALA A 163 2.84 18.33 -3.03
CA ALA A 163 1.44 18.13 -3.38
C ALA A 163 0.85 16.89 -2.68
N PHE A 164 1.57 15.77 -2.72
CA PHE A 164 1.16 14.56 -2.04
C PHE A 164 1.09 14.73 -0.52
N ASN A 165 2.03 15.40 0.10
CA ASN A 165 2.00 15.62 1.55
C ASN A 165 0.78 16.45 1.96
N ARG A 166 0.43 17.52 1.21
CA ARG A 166 -0.79 18.29 1.49
C ARG A 166 -2.05 17.44 1.36
N LEU A 167 -2.14 16.64 0.31
CA LEU A 167 -3.23 15.69 0.08
C LEU A 167 -3.31 14.67 1.23
N TYR A 168 -2.17 14.09 1.61
CA TYR A 168 -2.07 13.10 2.68
C TYR A 168 -2.54 13.65 4.03
N ASP A 169 -2.08 14.85 4.39
CA ASP A 169 -2.47 15.52 5.63
C ASP A 169 -3.97 15.82 5.64
N GLN A 170 -4.51 16.34 4.53
CA GLN A 170 -5.94 16.58 4.39
C GLN A 170 -6.73 15.28 4.53
N TYR A 171 -6.28 14.20 3.88
CA TYR A 171 -6.96 12.91 3.92
C TYR A 171 -6.97 12.30 5.33
N TYR A 172 -5.83 12.21 6.01
CA TYR A 172 -5.71 11.48 7.27
C TYR A 172 -6.10 12.31 8.50
N TYR A 173 -5.91 13.63 8.49
CA TYR A 173 -6.08 14.46 9.69
C TYR A 173 -7.27 15.41 9.63
N HIS A 174 -7.80 15.73 8.45
CA HIS A 174 -8.88 16.71 8.31
C HIS A 174 -10.16 16.16 7.72
N ARG A 175 -10.10 15.38 6.64
CA ARG A 175 -11.26 14.90 5.87
C ARG A 175 -12.35 14.20 6.69
N HIS A 176 -12.02 13.66 7.83
CA HIS A 176 -12.92 12.86 8.66
C HIS A 176 -13.36 13.54 9.94
N ASN A 177 -13.03 14.81 10.09
CA ASN A 177 -13.40 15.61 11.26
C ASN A 177 -14.59 16.55 10.98
N GLU A 178 -15.19 16.48 9.76
CA GLU A 178 -16.35 17.27 9.36
C GLU A 178 -17.68 16.51 9.52
#